data_54700244616267e899eb03e4a5187c8d
#
_entry.id   54700244616267e899eb03e4a5187c8d
#
_cell.length_a   1.000
_cell.length_b   1.000
_cell.length_c   1.000
_cell.angle_alpha   90.00
_cell.angle_beta   90.00
_cell.angle_gamma   90.00
#
_symmetry.space_group_name_H-M   'P 1'
#
loop_
_entity.id
_entity.type
_entity.pdbx_description
1 polymer ?
#
loop_
_entity_poly.entity_id
_entity_poly.type
_entity_poly.pdbx_seq_one_letter_code
_entity_poly.pdbx_strand_id
1 'polypeptide(L)'
;MENVPDYHGKAATGQAYERAMAELGFSSSLGGEAMERRKEVPATVPIHPCPGTISIETGAARQYGADVKTDNRSAFGNALEDVGKLNYGELGKTPLLVFDCDLAGSVKTDGFARSCPKWFKEMGIQEHSTATVAGAASCGGVVSLWADFGVFGLDEVYNQQRLNDINGTNLKVVLTHVGLDVGEDGMTHQCIDYAGLLRNTFGWKLVVPADPNQTDRATRWAIRTPGNICLAMGRSKLPVLTDEKGAPLFGEDYKFQYGKADLVREGSHGTIICMGHMVHRGVKAWETLVAQGIRPRLLHVSCPLETDEEALEAAVRTGAILTYEDHHSGTGLASSIAMRLAERGETVRFKGMGVHRYGDSGTSDDVIARMGLSSADLVMTFKQLLAR
;
A
#
# COMPACT_ATOMS: atom_id res chain seq x y z
N MET A 1 19.28 28.92 26.93
CA MET A 1 17.86 28.62 26.74
C MET A 1 17.59 27.12 26.63
N GLU A 2 18.64 26.34 26.76
CA GLU A 2 18.53 24.88 26.85
C GLU A 2 17.67 24.47 28.04
N ASN A 3 16.78 23.48 27.89
CA ASN A 3 15.86 22.97 28.91
C ASN A 3 14.84 23.98 29.47
N VAL A 4 14.53 25.07 28.73
CA VAL A 4 13.48 26.02 29.10
C VAL A 4 12.22 25.78 28.27
N PRO A 5 11.15 25.18 28.81
CA PRO A 5 9.97 24.77 28.04
C PRO A 5 9.16 25.93 27.47
N ASP A 6 9.32 27.15 27.98
CA ASP A 6 8.58 28.34 27.54
C ASP A 6 8.81 28.72 26.07
N TYR A 7 9.90 28.21 25.44
CA TYR A 7 10.22 28.48 24.02
C TYR A 7 9.71 27.42 23.07
N HIS A 8 8.97 26.42 23.53
CA HIS A 8 8.47 25.35 22.66
C HIS A 8 7.58 25.87 21.50
N GLY A 9 6.76 26.86 21.72
CA GLY A 9 5.87 27.41 20.68
C GLY A 9 6.10 28.90 20.40
N LYS A 10 7.18 29.50 20.88
CA LYS A 10 7.45 30.93 20.78
C LYS A 10 8.80 31.18 20.13
N ALA A 11 8.84 32.06 19.16
CA ALA A 11 10.10 32.54 18.64
C ALA A 11 10.85 33.38 19.68
N ALA A 12 12.13 33.16 19.84
CA ALA A 12 12.96 34.04 20.66
C ALA A 12 13.11 35.38 19.95
N THR A 13 12.80 36.49 20.65
CA THR A 13 12.92 37.87 20.13
C THR A 13 13.68 38.75 21.10
N GLY A 14 14.28 39.85 20.58
CA GLY A 14 15.01 40.81 21.41
C GLY A 14 16.13 40.14 22.20
N GLN A 15 16.24 40.47 23.50
CA GLN A 15 17.28 39.93 24.39
C GLN A 15 17.29 38.40 24.48
N ALA A 16 16.12 37.75 24.35
CA ALA A 16 16.05 36.30 24.38
C ALA A 16 16.70 35.69 23.14
N TYR A 17 16.53 36.32 21.98
CA TYR A 17 17.22 35.95 20.73
C TYR A 17 18.74 36.11 20.84
N GLU A 18 19.18 37.28 21.31
CA GLU A 18 20.63 37.58 21.47
C GLU A 18 21.29 36.58 22.41
N ARG A 19 20.62 36.28 23.53
CA ARG A 19 21.08 35.28 24.51
C ARG A 19 21.18 33.90 23.87
N ALA A 20 20.18 33.46 23.08
CA ALA A 20 20.20 32.19 22.39
C ALA A 20 21.35 32.12 21.37
N MET A 21 21.56 33.18 20.60
CA MET A 21 22.66 33.25 19.63
C MET A 21 24.03 33.19 20.31
N ALA A 22 24.17 33.87 21.47
CA ALA A 22 25.42 33.80 22.26
C ALA A 22 25.67 32.40 22.84
N GLU A 23 24.64 31.73 23.36
CA GLU A 23 24.73 30.37 23.90
C GLU A 23 25.10 29.35 22.78
N LEU A 24 24.63 29.54 21.55
CA LEU A 24 24.92 28.72 20.41
C LEU A 24 26.27 29.07 19.72
N GLY A 25 26.95 30.12 20.17
CA GLY A 25 28.21 30.58 19.59
C GLY A 25 28.05 31.19 18.19
N PHE A 26 26.84 31.59 17.77
CA PHE A 26 26.60 32.27 16.51
C PHE A 26 26.82 33.76 16.62
N SER A 27 27.61 34.32 15.68
CA SER A 27 27.75 35.77 15.54
C SER A 27 26.61 36.35 14.68
N SER A 28 26.29 37.62 14.88
CA SER A 28 25.28 38.36 14.09
C SER A 28 25.60 38.41 12.59
N SER A 29 26.89 38.21 12.21
CA SER A 29 27.33 38.13 10.81
C SER A 29 26.75 36.92 10.08
N LEU A 30 26.61 35.77 10.75
CA LEU A 30 26.01 34.55 10.13
C LEU A 30 24.54 34.75 9.77
N GLY A 31 23.79 35.49 10.56
CA GLY A 31 22.40 35.86 10.24
C GLY A 31 22.32 36.75 9.00
N GLY A 32 23.26 37.70 8.83
CA GLY A 32 23.37 38.57 7.67
C GLY A 32 23.72 37.79 6.40
N GLU A 33 24.70 36.90 6.46
CA GLU A 33 25.09 36.04 5.33
C GLU A 33 23.98 35.07 4.92
N ALA A 34 23.24 34.49 5.87
CA ALA A 34 22.10 33.63 5.60
C ALA A 34 20.95 34.41 4.94
N MET A 35 20.70 35.67 5.35
CA MET A 35 19.70 36.54 4.72
C MET A 35 20.12 36.98 3.29
N GLU A 36 21.40 37.29 3.03
CA GLU A 36 21.89 37.60 1.70
C GLU A 36 21.75 36.36 0.77
N ARG A 37 22.15 35.18 1.21
CA ARG A 37 21.93 33.94 0.45
C ARG A 37 20.45 33.68 0.15
N ARG A 38 19.55 34.04 1.07
CA ARG A 38 18.11 33.90 0.89
C ARG A 38 17.54 34.83 -0.16
N LYS A 39 18.15 35.99 -0.39
CA LYS A 39 17.79 36.94 -1.48
C LYS A 39 18.21 36.42 -2.86
N GLU A 40 19.23 35.56 -2.92
CA GLU A 40 19.70 34.94 -4.16
C GLU A 40 18.86 33.71 -4.55
N VAL A 41 18.08 33.14 -3.64
CA VAL A 41 17.14 32.06 -3.94
C VAL A 41 15.90 32.66 -4.61
N PRO A 42 15.56 32.28 -5.86
CA PRO A 42 14.35 32.77 -6.50
C PRO A 42 13.13 32.58 -5.58
N ALA A 43 12.31 33.64 -5.46
CA ALA A 43 11.09 33.60 -4.61
C ALA A 43 10.08 32.51 -5.02
N THR A 44 10.29 31.91 -6.17
CA THR A 44 9.53 30.79 -6.71
C THR A 44 10.48 29.68 -7.15
N VAL A 45 11.08 28.96 -6.18
CA VAL A 45 11.47 27.58 -6.46
C VAL A 45 10.15 26.83 -6.53
N PRO A 46 9.74 26.28 -7.68
CA PRO A 46 8.58 25.43 -7.71
C PRO A 46 8.85 24.26 -6.74
N ILE A 47 8.10 24.21 -5.65
CA ILE A 47 8.09 23.04 -4.77
C ILE A 47 7.32 21.96 -5.55
N HIS A 48 7.96 21.39 -6.55
CA HIS A 48 7.53 20.16 -7.19
C HIS A 48 8.65 19.16 -7.04
N PRO A 49 8.74 18.54 -5.86
CA PRO A 49 9.78 17.56 -5.56
C PRO A 49 9.68 16.31 -6.42
N CYS A 50 8.50 16.00 -6.93
CA CYS A 50 8.32 14.85 -7.81
C CYS A 50 8.99 15.15 -9.19
N PRO A 51 9.92 14.30 -9.65
CA PRO A 51 10.44 14.43 -11.01
C PRO A 51 9.25 14.37 -11.98
N GLY A 52 9.11 15.39 -12.81
CA GLY A 52 7.99 15.47 -13.76
C GLY A 52 7.98 14.32 -14.78
N THR A 53 9.14 13.71 -15.02
CA THR A 53 9.30 12.58 -15.93
C THR A 53 10.22 11.54 -15.31
N ILE A 54 9.74 10.31 -15.20
CA ILE A 54 10.52 9.15 -14.79
C ILE A 54 10.96 8.40 -16.06
N SER A 55 12.27 8.34 -16.30
CA SER A 55 12.88 7.55 -17.39
C SER A 55 13.39 6.23 -16.82
N ILE A 56 12.50 5.25 -16.70
CA ILE A 56 12.83 3.91 -16.17
C ILE A 56 12.17 2.84 -17.04
N GLU A 57 12.94 1.82 -17.39
CA GLU A 57 12.42 0.65 -18.09
C GLU A 57 11.90 -0.36 -17.08
N THR A 58 10.66 -0.81 -17.28
CA THR A 58 10.05 -1.79 -16.38
C THR A 58 10.09 -3.22 -16.91
N GLY A 59 10.42 -3.41 -18.19
CA GLY A 59 10.47 -4.73 -18.81
C GLY A 59 9.12 -5.44 -18.89
N ALA A 60 9.16 -6.68 -19.35
CA ALA A 60 7.97 -7.56 -19.39
C ALA A 60 7.66 -8.09 -17.99
N ALA A 61 6.36 -8.25 -17.69
CA ALA A 61 5.92 -8.87 -16.44
C ALA A 61 6.27 -10.37 -16.42
N ARG A 62 6.71 -10.86 -15.26
CA ARG A 62 6.84 -12.31 -15.06
C ARG A 62 5.46 -12.96 -15.07
N GLN A 63 5.42 -14.20 -15.60
CA GLN A 63 4.22 -15.02 -15.63
C GLN A 63 4.37 -16.15 -14.62
N TYR A 64 3.40 -16.26 -13.72
CA TYR A 64 3.26 -17.35 -12.77
C TYR A 64 2.11 -18.24 -13.27
N GLY A 65 2.40 -19.52 -13.53
CA GLY A 65 1.41 -20.48 -14.01
C GLY A 65 0.37 -20.84 -12.95
N ALA A 66 -0.74 -21.39 -13.35
CA ALA A 66 -1.85 -21.77 -12.46
C ALA A 66 -1.46 -22.82 -11.39
N ASP A 67 -0.42 -23.60 -11.65
CA ASP A 67 0.16 -24.60 -10.75
C ASP A 67 1.14 -24.02 -9.71
N VAL A 68 1.50 -22.74 -9.85
CA VAL A 68 2.45 -22.07 -8.94
C VAL A 68 1.75 -21.61 -7.66
N LYS A 69 2.37 -21.90 -6.54
CA LYS A 69 2.01 -21.35 -5.24
C LYS A 69 3.21 -20.61 -4.66
N THR A 70 3.14 -19.28 -4.63
CA THR A 70 4.18 -18.41 -4.08
C THR A 70 3.56 -17.23 -3.34
N ASP A 71 4.35 -16.47 -2.59
CA ASP A 71 3.85 -15.27 -1.91
C ASP A 71 4.01 -14.02 -2.78
N ASN A 72 3.15 -13.03 -2.55
CA ASN A 72 3.17 -11.75 -3.26
C ASN A 72 4.48 -11.00 -3.06
N ARG A 73 5.13 -11.14 -1.88
CA ARG A 73 6.44 -10.53 -1.59
C ARG A 73 7.52 -11.05 -2.55
N SER A 74 7.53 -12.36 -2.83
CA SER A 74 8.46 -12.96 -3.79
C SER A 74 8.22 -12.44 -5.20
N ALA A 75 6.96 -12.25 -5.60
CA ALA A 75 6.63 -11.65 -6.90
C ALA A 75 7.06 -10.18 -6.98
N PHE A 76 6.87 -9.41 -5.90
CA PHE A 76 7.38 -8.05 -5.76
C PHE A 76 8.91 -8.02 -5.87
N GLY A 77 9.63 -8.81 -5.08
CA GLY A 77 11.09 -8.84 -5.09
C GLY A 77 11.67 -9.22 -6.45
N ASN A 78 11.05 -10.19 -7.13
CA ASN A 78 11.43 -10.58 -8.48
C ASN A 78 11.25 -9.44 -9.49
N ALA A 79 10.10 -8.74 -9.45
CA ALA A 79 9.84 -7.61 -10.33
C ALA A 79 10.80 -6.44 -10.06
N LEU A 80 11.08 -6.17 -8.78
CA LEU A 80 12.03 -5.15 -8.35
C LEU A 80 13.46 -5.43 -8.85
N GLU A 81 13.91 -6.68 -8.71
CA GLU A 81 15.22 -7.12 -9.21
C GLU A 81 15.32 -6.99 -10.73
N ASP A 82 14.28 -7.41 -11.49
CA ASP A 82 14.25 -7.28 -12.94
C ASP A 82 14.36 -5.82 -13.38
N VAL A 83 13.54 -4.94 -12.79
CA VAL A 83 13.57 -3.50 -13.09
C VAL A 83 14.94 -2.91 -12.72
N GLY A 84 15.50 -3.32 -11.59
CA GLY A 84 16.84 -2.92 -11.19
C GLY A 84 17.87 -3.24 -12.26
N LYS A 85 17.94 -4.49 -12.69
CA LYS A 85 18.91 -4.97 -13.70
C LYS A 85 18.80 -4.24 -15.04
N LEU A 86 17.59 -3.84 -15.45
CA LEU A 86 17.38 -3.12 -16.71
C LEU A 86 17.90 -1.68 -16.70
N ASN A 87 18.05 -1.07 -15.51
CA ASN A 87 18.34 0.35 -15.39
C ASN A 87 19.66 0.65 -14.65
N TYR A 88 20.22 -0.34 -13.95
CA TYR A 88 21.39 -0.13 -13.09
C TYR A 88 22.63 0.26 -13.88
N GLY A 89 23.13 1.48 -13.62
CA GLY A 89 24.31 2.02 -14.30
C GLY A 89 24.07 2.57 -15.71
N GLU A 90 22.83 2.50 -16.22
CA GLU A 90 22.49 2.99 -17.55
C GLU A 90 22.40 4.53 -17.58
N LEU A 91 23.07 5.16 -18.54
CA LEU A 91 23.04 6.61 -18.70
C LEU A 91 21.66 7.09 -19.19
N GLY A 92 21.20 8.20 -18.59
CA GLY A 92 19.90 8.81 -18.96
C GLY A 92 18.68 8.12 -18.33
N LYS A 93 18.88 7.06 -17.55
CA LYS A 93 17.81 6.44 -16.75
C LYS A 93 17.69 7.09 -15.38
N THR A 94 16.47 7.18 -14.87
CA THR A 94 16.21 7.62 -13.50
C THR A 94 16.70 6.56 -12.52
N PRO A 95 17.59 6.88 -11.57
CA PRO A 95 18.03 5.92 -10.57
C PRO A 95 16.89 5.42 -9.70
N LEU A 96 16.91 4.13 -9.35
CA LEU A 96 16.00 3.50 -8.39
C LEU A 96 16.74 3.20 -7.10
N LEU A 97 16.56 4.03 -6.06
CA LEU A 97 17.12 3.78 -4.75
C LEU A 97 16.16 2.94 -3.92
N VAL A 98 16.67 1.84 -3.37
CA VAL A 98 15.90 0.92 -2.53
C VAL A 98 16.44 0.94 -1.12
N PHE A 99 15.56 1.18 -0.15
CA PHE A 99 15.85 1.28 1.28
C PHE A 99 15.27 0.07 2.01
N ASP A 100 15.97 -0.38 3.05
CA ASP A 100 15.61 -1.53 3.87
C ASP A 100 16.05 -1.28 5.33
N CYS A 101 15.33 -1.86 6.29
CA CYS A 101 15.60 -1.74 7.73
C CYS A 101 15.88 -3.11 8.36
N ASP A 102 16.94 -3.79 7.89
CA ASP A 102 17.37 -5.12 8.36
C ASP A 102 16.34 -6.24 8.10
N LEU A 103 15.52 -6.08 7.05
CA LEU A 103 14.45 -7.00 6.69
C LEU A 103 14.56 -7.59 5.28
N ALA A 104 15.67 -7.37 4.57
CA ALA A 104 15.81 -7.67 3.14
C ALA A 104 15.37 -9.09 2.73
N GLY A 105 15.67 -10.11 3.52
CA GLY A 105 15.23 -11.49 3.27
C GLY A 105 13.73 -11.70 3.45
N SER A 106 13.10 -10.95 4.37
CA SER A 106 11.67 -11.05 4.68
C SER A 106 10.82 -10.27 3.69
N VAL A 107 11.20 -9.03 3.38
CA VAL A 107 10.49 -8.14 2.43
C VAL A 107 10.89 -8.36 0.98
N LYS A 108 11.91 -9.22 0.71
CA LYS A 108 12.38 -9.66 -0.62
C LYS A 108 13.12 -8.59 -1.43
N THR A 109 13.79 -7.68 -0.78
CA THR A 109 14.70 -6.72 -1.42
C THR A 109 16.12 -7.26 -1.63
N ASP A 110 16.46 -8.43 -1.05
CA ASP A 110 17.79 -9.07 -1.10
C ASP A 110 18.26 -9.40 -2.52
N GLY A 111 17.34 -9.74 -3.45
CA GLY A 111 17.67 -9.94 -4.87
C GLY A 111 18.15 -8.64 -5.53
N PHE A 112 17.46 -7.54 -5.26
CA PHE A 112 17.87 -6.21 -5.73
C PHE A 112 19.19 -5.78 -5.12
N ALA A 113 19.38 -5.98 -3.81
CA ALA A 113 20.63 -5.66 -3.12
C ALA A 113 21.86 -6.32 -3.75
N ARG A 114 21.73 -7.60 -4.13
CA ARG A 114 22.81 -8.34 -4.83
C ARG A 114 23.05 -7.82 -6.25
N SER A 115 21.99 -7.49 -6.98
CA SER A 115 22.07 -7.10 -8.39
C SER A 115 22.42 -5.62 -8.59
N CYS A 116 22.00 -4.75 -7.66
CA CYS A 116 22.14 -3.30 -7.74
C CYS A 116 22.74 -2.67 -6.47
N PRO A 117 23.93 -3.13 -6.02
CA PRO A 117 24.44 -2.82 -4.67
C PRO A 117 24.64 -1.33 -4.37
N LYS A 118 24.95 -0.49 -5.38
CA LYS A 118 25.10 0.95 -5.16
C LYS A 118 23.76 1.67 -4.97
N TRP A 119 22.67 1.09 -5.45
CA TRP A 119 21.32 1.65 -5.33
C TRP A 119 20.56 1.10 -4.12
N PHE A 120 21.07 0.06 -3.47
CA PHE A 120 20.53 -0.48 -2.23
C PHE A 120 21.11 0.23 -1.01
N LYS A 121 20.27 0.58 -0.04
CA LYS A 121 20.62 1.28 1.20
C LYS A 121 20.05 0.52 2.39
N GLU A 122 20.93 -0.24 3.04
CA GLU A 122 20.64 -0.80 4.35
C GLU A 122 20.74 0.30 5.41
N MET A 123 19.63 0.55 6.11
CA MET A 123 19.50 1.64 7.09
C MET A 123 19.58 1.16 8.54
N GLY A 124 19.59 -0.17 8.77
CA GLY A 124 19.38 -0.75 10.09
C GLY A 124 17.94 -0.54 10.57
N ILE A 125 17.65 -0.92 11.80
CA ILE A 125 16.32 -0.74 12.43
C ILE A 125 16.12 0.75 12.77
N GLN A 126 15.76 1.56 11.76
CA GLN A 126 15.69 3.02 11.81
C GLN A 126 14.53 3.55 10.93
N GLU A 127 13.34 3.01 11.09
CA GLU A 127 12.18 3.24 10.23
C GLU A 127 11.80 4.71 10.13
N HIS A 128 11.78 5.44 11.26
CA HIS A 128 11.51 6.88 11.27
C HIS A 128 12.49 7.70 10.43
N SER A 129 13.78 7.38 10.55
CA SER A 129 14.84 8.01 9.75
C SER A 129 14.71 7.61 8.29
N THR A 130 14.46 6.32 8.03
CA THR A 130 14.33 5.76 6.69
C THR A 130 13.16 6.37 5.93
N ALA A 131 11.99 6.49 6.54
CA ALA A 131 10.83 7.14 5.94
C ALA A 131 11.14 8.58 5.50
N THR A 132 11.87 9.33 6.33
CA THR A 132 12.29 10.70 6.03
C THR A 132 13.35 10.73 4.92
N VAL A 133 14.41 9.92 5.04
CA VAL A 133 15.53 9.89 4.08
C VAL A 133 15.07 9.41 2.71
N ALA A 134 14.26 8.36 2.65
CA ALA A 134 13.74 7.82 1.39
C ALA A 134 12.83 8.86 0.68
N GLY A 135 11.96 9.54 1.43
CA GLY A 135 11.16 10.64 0.89
C GLY A 135 12.03 11.78 0.37
N ALA A 136 12.97 12.27 1.15
CA ALA A 136 13.87 13.35 0.77
C ALA A 136 14.76 12.99 -0.43
N ALA A 137 15.25 11.75 -0.52
CA ALA A 137 16.05 11.27 -1.66
C ALA A 137 15.26 11.38 -2.97
N SER A 138 13.95 11.12 -2.94
CA SER A 138 13.10 11.24 -4.13
C SER A 138 13.00 12.67 -4.67
N CYS A 139 13.18 13.68 -3.82
CA CYS A 139 13.24 15.08 -4.21
C CYS A 139 14.53 15.39 -5.00
N GLY A 140 15.54 14.54 -4.93
CA GLY A 140 16.78 14.62 -5.70
C GLY A 140 16.69 14.07 -7.13
N GLY A 141 15.49 13.76 -7.62
CA GLY A 141 15.28 13.28 -8.99
C GLY A 141 15.47 11.77 -9.17
N VAL A 142 15.34 10.99 -8.11
CA VAL A 142 15.37 9.53 -8.15
C VAL A 142 13.99 8.93 -7.85
N VAL A 143 13.75 7.71 -8.25
CA VAL A 143 12.67 6.91 -7.68
C VAL A 143 13.17 6.30 -6.39
N SER A 144 12.53 6.61 -5.27
CA SER A 144 12.79 5.98 -3.98
C SER A 144 11.78 4.88 -3.73
N LEU A 145 12.26 3.71 -3.31
CA LEU A 145 11.44 2.61 -2.85
C LEU A 145 11.93 2.16 -1.47
N TRP A 146 11.03 2.04 -0.52
CA TRP A 146 11.30 1.48 0.80
C TRP A 146 10.35 0.34 1.08
N ALA A 147 10.89 -0.82 1.42
CA ALA A 147 10.10 -2.00 1.77
C ALA A 147 10.28 -2.33 3.25
N ASP A 148 9.15 -2.57 3.93
CA ASP A 148 9.14 -2.90 5.35
C ASP A 148 7.89 -3.74 5.72
N PHE A 149 7.78 -4.18 6.99
CA PHE A 149 6.52 -4.68 7.49
C PHE A 149 5.51 -3.54 7.60
N GLY A 150 4.22 -3.85 7.38
CA GLY A 150 3.19 -2.83 7.34
C GLY A 150 3.14 -1.95 8.59
N VAL A 151 3.25 -2.57 9.78
CA VAL A 151 3.22 -1.86 11.05
C VAL A 151 4.39 -0.87 11.18
N PHE A 152 5.58 -1.21 10.71
CA PHE A 152 6.77 -0.35 10.79
C PHE A 152 6.84 0.66 9.64
N GLY A 153 6.48 0.23 8.42
CA GLY A 153 6.51 1.09 7.22
C GLY A 153 5.40 2.13 7.15
N LEU A 154 4.32 1.97 7.96
CA LEU A 154 3.20 2.90 7.95
C LEU A 154 2.69 3.26 9.35
N ASP A 155 2.26 2.29 10.19
CA ASP A 155 1.59 2.62 11.45
C ASP A 155 2.52 3.41 12.38
N GLU A 156 3.74 2.92 12.59
CA GLU A 156 4.73 3.56 13.44
C GLU A 156 5.21 4.91 12.89
N VAL A 157 5.38 5.02 11.57
CA VAL A 157 5.97 6.19 10.90
C VAL A 157 4.93 7.04 10.16
N TYR A 158 3.66 6.95 10.52
CA TYR A 158 2.57 7.64 9.84
C TYR A 158 2.82 9.14 9.67
N ASN A 159 3.38 9.82 10.67
CA ASN A 159 3.66 11.26 10.54
C ASN A 159 4.70 11.55 9.46
N GLN A 160 5.72 10.72 9.29
CA GLN A 160 6.72 10.87 8.22
C GLN A 160 6.09 10.63 6.84
N GLN A 161 5.19 9.65 6.73
CA GLN A 161 4.46 9.42 5.48
C GLN A 161 3.52 10.57 5.13
N ARG A 162 2.88 11.16 6.15
CA ARG A 162 2.08 12.38 6.00
C ARG A 162 2.94 13.57 5.55
N LEU A 163 4.18 13.72 6.07
CA LEU A 163 5.12 14.74 5.60
C LEU A 163 5.60 14.48 4.16
N ASN A 164 5.78 13.22 3.78
CA ASN A 164 6.06 12.84 2.40
C ASN A 164 4.92 13.25 1.46
N ASP A 165 3.66 13.12 1.90
CA ASP A 165 2.50 13.60 1.15
C ASP A 165 2.50 15.12 0.98
N ILE A 166 2.66 15.86 2.07
CA ILE A 166 2.70 17.33 2.07
C ILE A 166 3.81 17.88 1.15
N ASN A 167 4.96 17.21 1.13
CA ASN A 167 6.09 17.58 0.29
C ASN A 167 5.97 17.08 -1.16
N GLY A 168 4.93 16.33 -1.51
CA GLY A 168 4.74 15.78 -2.85
C GLY A 168 5.92 14.91 -3.31
N THR A 169 6.44 14.04 -2.45
CA THR A 169 7.58 13.18 -2.77
C THR A 169 7.25 12.12 -3.83
N ASN A 170 8.24 11.38 -4.27
CA ASN A 170 8.09 10.28 -5.24
C ASN A 170 8.50 8.94 -4.59
N LEU A 171 7.97 8.69 -3.40
CA LEU A 171 8.28 7.52 -2.59
C LEU A 171 7.35 6.35 -2.92
N LYS A 172 7.93 5.16 -3.10
CA LYS A 172 7.20 3.89 -3.18
C LYS A 172 7.40 3.17 -1.86
N VAL A 173 6.35 3.02 -1.06
CA VAL A 173 6.39 2.23 0.18
C VAL A 173 5.77 0.87 -0.10
N VAL A 174 6.50 -0.19 0.22
CA VAL A 174 6.03 -1.56 0.06
C VAL A 174 5.84 -2.17 1.43
N LEU A 175 4.59 -2.32 1.83
CA LEU A 175 4.17 -2.89 3.10
C LEU A 175 3.95 -4.38 2.93
N THR A 176 4.75 -5.17 3.60
CA THR A 176 4.58 -6.62 3.68
C THR A 176 3.94 -6.99 5.03
N HIS A 177 3.49 -8.21 5.19
CA HIS A 177 2.93 -8.71 6.45
C HIS A 177 1.73 -7.90 6.97
N VAL A 178 0.93 -7.30 6.07
CA VAL A 178 -0.26 -6.55 6.48
C VAL A 178 -1.39 -7.48 6.91
N GLY A 179 -2.28 -6.96 7.74
CA GLY A 179 -3.50 -7.64 8.18
C GLY A 179 -3.25 -8.75 9.20
N LEU A 180 -4.22 -9.62 9.34
CA LEU A 180 -4.14 -10.83 10.16
C LEU A 180 -3.22 -11.90 9.55
N ASP A 181 -2.93 -11.76 8.25
CA ASP A 181 -2.06 -12.67 7.49
C ASP A 181 -0.59 -12.65 7.98
N VAL A 182 -0.22 -11.71 8.85
CA VAL A 182 1.05 -11.73 9.57
C VAL A 182 1.20 -12.98 10.44
N GLY A 183 0.11 -13.54 10.93
CA GLY A 183 0.05 -14.86 11.55
C GLY A 183 0.75 -14.92 12.90
N GLU A 184 1.84 -15.71 13.00
CA GLU A 184 2.51 -16.04 14.25
C GLU A 184 3.13 -14.85 14.98
N ASP A 185 3.49 -13.78 14.27
CA ASP A 185 4.07 -12.56 14.87
C ASP A 185 3.06 -11.85 15.79
N GLY A 186 1.75 -12.11 15.58
CA GLY A 186 0.69 -11.71 16.48
C GLY A 186 0.32 -10.24 16.42
N MET A 187 -0.40 -9.77 17.44
CA MET A 187 -1.10 -8.49 17.42
C MET A 187 -0.19 -7.27 17.32
N THR A 188 1.06 -7.34 17.78
CA THR A 188 2.02 -6.23 17.68
C THR A 188 2.50 -5.98 16.24
N HIS A 189 2.25 -6.92 15.32
CA HIS A 189 2.66 -6.85 13.92
C HIS A 189 1.45 -6.77 12.96
N GLN A 190 0.23 -6.74 13.49
CA GLN A 190 -1.00 -6.68 12.70
C GLN A 190 -1.29 -5.25 12.21
N CYS A 191 -0.75 -4.89 11.05
CA CYS A 191 -1.08 -3.65 10.35
C CYS A 191 -2.48 -3.79 9.72
N ILE A 192 -3.51 -3.36 10.42
CA ILE A 192 -4.91 -3.59 10.06
C ILE A 192 -5.65 -2.33 9.62
N ASP A 193 -4.99 -1.17 9.59
CA ASP A 193 -5.63 0.10 9.24
C ASP A 193 -4.87 0.92 8.19
N TYR A 194 -4.07 0.27 7.35
CA TYR A 194 -3.26 0.95 6.34
C TYR A 194 -4.06 1.77 5.33
N ALA A 195 -5.28 1.34 4.96
CA ALA A 195 -6.13 2.11 4.07
C ALA A 195 -6.71 3.35 4.78
N GLY A 196 -7.10 3.24 6.06
CA GLY A 196 -7.60 4.36 6.85
C GLY A 196 -6.53 5.44 7.07
N LEU A 197 -5.31 5.05 7.41
CA LEU A 197 -4.18 5.98 7.56
C LEU A 197 -3.88 6.72 6.26
N LEU A 198 -3.80 6.02 5.13
CA LEU A 198 -3.53 6.64 3.83
C LEU A 198 -4.71 7.47 3.31
N ARG A 199 -5.94 7.18 3.72
CA ARG A 199 -7.11 8.01 3.39
C ARG A 199 -7.08 9.38 4.06
N ASN A 200 -6.34 9.53 5.16
CA ASN A 200 -6.11 10.83 5.81
C ASN A 200 -5.01 11.66 5.09
N THR A 201 -4.53 11.22 3.97
CA THR A 201 -3.60 11.92 3.08
C THR A 201 -4.29 12.23 1.75
N PHE A 202 -3.70 13.09 0.92
CA PHE A 202 -4.35 13.54 -0.32
C PHE A 202 -3.63 13.06 -1.60
N GLY A 203 -2.34 12.72 -1.52
CA GLY A 203 -1.52 12.37 -2.67
C GLY A 203 -1.06 10.90 -2.71
N TRP A 204 -1.30 10.12 -1.67
CA TRP A 204 -0.96 8.70 -1.66
C TRP A 204 -1.92 7.86 -2.49
N LYS A 205 -1.35 6.94 -3.24
CA LYS A 205 -2.09 5.85 -3.90
C LYS A 205 -1.82 4.55 -3.16
N LEU A 206 -2.86 3.72 -2.99
CA LEU A 206 -2.74 2.41 -2.35
C LEU A 206 -3.12 1.30 -3.31
N VAL A 207 -2.28 0.26 -3.37
CA VAL A 207 -2.54 -0.96 -4.15
C VAL A 207 -2.39 -2.18 -3.25
N VAL A 208 -3.40 -3.03 -3.23
CA VAL A 208 -3.46 -4.28 -2.45
C VAL A 208 -3.68 -5.45 -3.42
N PRO A 209 -2.60 -6.00 -4.01
CA PRO A 209 -2.72 -6.99 -5.09
C PRO A 209 -3.25 -8.33 -4.58
N ALA A 210 -3.97 -9.02 -5.45
CA ALA A 210 -4.61 -10.30 -5.16
C ALA A 210 -3.65 -11.49 -5.14
N ASP A 211 -2.78 -11.56 -6.13
CA ASP A 211 -1.93 -12.72 -6.41
C ASP A 211 -0.55 -12.33 -6.98
N PRO A 212 0.38 -13.29 -7.17
CA PRO A 212 1.72 -13.01 -7.68
C PRO A 212 1.73 -12.33 -9.06
N ASN A 213 0.81 -12.69 -9.97
CA ASN A 213 0.75 -12.08 -11.29
C ASN A 213 0.34 -10.61 -11.25
N GLN A 214 -0.68 -10.28 -10.45
CA GLN A 214 -1.09 -8.89 -10.26
C GLN A 214 -0.01 -8.09 -9.52
N THR A 215 0.66 -8.70 -8.54
CA THR A 215 1.73 -8.05 -7.77
C THR A 215 2.90 -7.64 -8.65
N ASP A 216 3.38 -8.51 -9.54
CA ASP A 216 4.46 -8.16 -10.49
C ASP A 216 4.08 -6.93 -11.32
N ARG A 217 2.89 -6.91 -11.89
CA ARG A 217 2.41 -5.80 -12.73
C ARG A 217 2.20 -4.52 -11.96
N ALA A 218 1.63 -4.61 -10.77
CA ALA A 218 1.44 -3.46 -9.88
C ALA A 218 2.77 -2.85 -9.43
N THR A 219 3.78 -3.68 -9.16
CA THR A 219 5.14 -3.24 -8.81
C THR A 219 5.78 -2.45 -9.96
N ARG A 220 5.74 -3.00 -11.18
CA ARG A 220 6.27 -2.31 -12.37
C ARG A 220 5.53 -1.01 -12.67
N TRP A 221 4.21 -1.01 -12.48
CA TRP A 221 3.38 0.19 -12.60
C TRP A 221 3.77 1.24 -11.54
N ALA A 222 3.92 0.85 -10.29
CA ALA A 222 4.26 1.76 -9.19
C ALA A 222 5.62 2.43 -9.42
N ILE A 223 6.65 1.67 -9.81
CA ILE A 223 8.00 2.19 -10.02
C ILE A 223 8.03 3.29 -11.12
N ARG A 224 7.29 3.10 -12.21
CA ARG A 224 7.26 4.09 -13.32
C ARG A 224 6.28 5.25 -13.12
N THR A 225 5.37 5.16 -12.15
CA THR A 225 4.33 6.15 -11.93
C THR A 225 4.80 7.22 -10.96
N PRO A 226 4.74 8.52 -11.29
CA PRO A 226 5.10 9.60 -10.37
C PRO A 226 4.20 9.66 -9.14
N GLY A 227 4.74 10.19 -8.04
CA GLY A 227 4.05 10.42 -6.78
C GLY A 227 4.20 9.28 -5.76
N ASN A 228 3.57 9.45 -4.62
CA ASN A 228 3.63 8.52 -3.51
C ASN A 228 2.69 7.33 -3.74
N ILE A 229 3.24 6.13 -3.68
CA ILE A 229 2.48 4.89 -3.91
C ILE A 229 2.82 3.89 -2.83
N CYS A 230 1.80 3.31 -2.22
CA CYS A 230 1.89 2.22 -1.26
C CYS A 230 1.43 0.91 -1.93
N LEU A 231 2.25 -0.13 -1.85
CA LEU A 231 1.88 -1.51 -2.20
C LEU A 231 1.76 -2.29 -0.88
N ALA A 232 0.58 -2.81 -0.57
CA ALA A 232 0.33 -3.55 0.67
C ALA A 232 0.00 -5.02 0.38
N MET A 233 0.69 -5.95 1.05
CA MET A 233 0.53 -7.39 0.82
C MET A 233 0.77 -8.22 2.07
N GLY A 234 0.06 -9.33 2.20
CA GLY A 234 0.26 -10.33 3.24
C GLY A 234 1.54 -11.14 3.07
N ARG A 235 1.78 -12.09 4.02
CA ARG A 235 2.98 -12.95 3.99
C ARG A 235 2.74 -14.37 3.44
N SER A 236 1.49 -14.81 3.41
CA SER A 236 1.16 -16.19 3.06
C SER A 236 1.44 -16.51 1.60
N LYS A 237 1.78 -17.77 1.33
CA LYS A 237 1.85 -18.29 -0.03
C LYS A 237 0.44 -18.46 -0.58
N LEU A 238 0.21 -17.94 -1.77
CA LEU A 238 -1.06 -17.93 -2.46
C LEU A 238 -0.96 -18.73 -3.76
N PRO A 239 -2.03 -19.43 -4.18
CA PRO A 239 -2.12 -19.93 -5.55
C PRO A 239 -2.28 -18.75 -6.51
N VAL A 240 -1.99 -18.95 -7.79
CA VAL A 240 -2.39 -18.01 -8.83
C VAL A 240 -3.91 -18.06 -8.98
N LEU A 241 -4.56 -16.90 -9.03
CA LEU A 241 -5.98 -16.80 -9.31
C LEU A 241 -6.26 -17.19 -10.76
N THR A 242 -7.24 -18.08 -10.94
CA THR A 242 -7.66 -18.54 -12.25
C THR A 242 -9.11 -18.14 -12.55
N ASP A 243 -9.44 -18.03 -13.81
CA ASP A 243 -10.82 -18.00 -14.28
C ASP A 243 -11.51 -19.37 -14.11
N GLU A 244 -12.79 -19.46 -14.50
CA GLU A 244 -13.56 -20.71 -14.42
C GLU A 244 -13.05 -21.82 -15.37
N LYS A 245 -12.17 -21.49 -16.32
CA LYS A 245 -11.54 -22.43 -17.25
C LYS A 245 -10.15 -22.88 -16.81
N GLY A 246 -9.66 -22.35 -15.67
CA GLY A 246 -8.34 -22.65 -15.12
C GLY A 246 -7.18 -21.82 -15.68
N ALA A 247 -7.45 -20.81 -16.53
CA ALA A 247 -6.42 -19.91 -17.00
C ALA A 247 -6.12 -18.81 -15.95
N PRO A 248 -4.85 -18.36 -15.81
CA PRO A 248 -4.51 -17.26 -14.91
C PRO A 248 -5.35 -16.00 -15.19
N LEU A 249 -6.05 -15.49 -14.17
CA LEU A 249 -6.91 -14.31 -14.29
C LEU A 249 -6.10 -13.07 -14.66
N PHE A 250 -4.95 -12.90 -14.03
CA PHE A 250 -4.01 -11.82 -14.31
C PHE A 250 -2.88 -12.30 -15.23
N GLY A 251 -3.26 -12.97 -16.34
CA GLY A 251 -2.38 -13.57 -17.33
C GLY A 251 -1.63 -12.56 -18.20
N GLU A 252 -1.13 -13.00 -19.35
CA GLU A 252 -0.27 -12.21 -20.24
C GLU A 252 -0.93 -10.91 -20.72
N ASP A 253 -2.21 -10.99 -21.08
CA ASP A 253 -2.97 -9.86 -21.62
C ASP A 253 -3.47 -8.88 -20.56
N TYR A 254 -3.38 -9.24 -19.27
CA TYR A 254 -3.84 -8.37 -18.18
C TYR A 254 -2.94 -7.14 -18.04
N LYS A 255 -3.57 -5.96 -17.99
CA LYS A 255 -2.90 -4.68 -17.75
C LYS A 255 -3.44 -4.06 -16.47
N PHE A 256 -2.58 -3.92 -15.48
CA PHE A 256 -2.95 -3.24 -14.25
C PHE A 256 -3.37 -1.79 -14.51
N GLN A 257 -4.53 -1.40 -14.01
CA GLN A 257 -5.07 -0.04 -14.07
C GLN A 257 -5.48 0.42 -12.68
N TYR A 258 -4.83 1.49 -12.19
CA TYR A 258 -5.17 2.06 -10.88
C TYR A 258 -6.62 2.54 -10.84
N GLY A 259 -7.33 2.21 -9.76
CA GLY A 259 -8.74 2.58 -9.55
C GLY A 259 -9.77 1.66 -10.20
N LYS A 260 -9.35 0.64 -10.97
CA LYS A 260 -10.27 -0.35 -11.54
C LYS A 260 -10.39 -1.60 -10.68
N ALA A 261 -11.62 -2.09 -10.57
CA ALA A 261 -11.92 -3.38 -9.94
C ALA A 261 -11.84 -4.51 -10.98
N ASP A 262 -11.38 -5.66 -10.53
CA ASP A 262 -11.25 -6.85 -11.37
C ASP A 262 -12.46 -7.78 -11.16
N LEU A 263 -13.09 -8.20 -12.26
CA LEU A 263 -14.13 -9.21 -12.22
C LEU A 263 -13.49 -10.60 -12.11
N VAL A 264 -13.70 -11.26 -10.97
CA VAL A 264 -13.15 -12.59 -10.69
C VAL A 264 -14.11 -13.69 -11.12
N ARG A 265 -15.42 -13.51 -10.86
CA ARG A 265 -16.49 -14.46 -11.24
C ARG A 265 -17.77 -13.71 -11.59
N GLU A 266 -18.42 -14.16 -12.65
CA GLU A 266 -19.75 -13.67 -13.01
C GLU A 266 -20.83 -14.28 -12.13
N GLY A 267 -21.88 -13.49 -11.88
CA GLY A 267 -23.06 -13.90 -11.13
C GLY A 267 -24.08 -12.79 -10.95
N SER A 268 -25.26 -13.15 -10.48
CA SER A 268 -26.39 -12.24 -10.32
C SER A 268 -27.09 -12.31 -8.96
N HIS A 269 -26.71 -13.28 -8.12
CA HIS A 269 -27.29 -13.45 -6.78
C HIS A 269 -26.54 -12.65 -5.73
N GLY A 270 -26.52 -11.31 -5.87
CA GLY A 270 -25.71 -10.43 -5.05
C GLY A 270 -24.27 -10.33 -5.52
N THR A 271 -23.48 -9.45 -4.87
CA THR A 271 -22.06 -9.22 -5.16
C THR A 271 -21.24 -9.37 -3.89
N ILE A 272 -20.11 -10.09 -3.99
CA ILE A 272 -19.06 -10.13 -2.99
C ILE A 272 -17.89 -9.32 -3.54
N ILE A 273 -17.41 -8.34 -2.78
CA ILE A 273 -16.26 -7.48 -3.13
C ILE A 273 -15.12 -7.78 -2.17
N CYS A 274 -14.03 -8.36 -2.67
CA CYS A 274 -12.87 -8.74 -1.89
C CYS A 274 -11.72 -7.74 -2.06
N MET A 275 -10.87 -7.60 -1.04
CA MET A 275 -9.62 -6.84 -1.11
C MET A 275 -8.41 -7.76 -0.93
N GLY A 276 -7.39 -7.56 -1.78
CA GLY A 276 -6.11 -8.26 -1.66
C GLY A 276 -6.23 -9.79 -1.64
N HIS A 277 -5.42 -10.43 -0.82
CA HIS A 277 -5.36 -11.89 -0.71
C HIS A 277 -6.67 -12.54 -0.25
N MET A 278 -7.61 -11.78 0.33
CA MET A 278 -8.91 -12.31 0.76
C MET A 278 -9.75 -12.82 -0.42
N VAL A 279 -9.45 -12.39 -1.63
CA VAL A 279 -10.14 -12.89 -2.84
C VAL A 279 -10.00 -14.40 -3.02
N HIS A 280 -8.91 -15.04 -2.56
CA HIS A 280 -8.73 -16.49 -2.60
C HIS A 280 -9.75 -17.22 -1.73
N ARG A 281 -10.04 -16.68 -0.55
CA ARG A 281 -11.11 -17.18 0.32
C ARG A 281 -12.48 -16.87 -0.26
N GLY A 282 -12.60 -15.73 -0.95
CA GLY A 282 -13.79 -15.35 -1.72
C GLY A 282 -14.12 -16.36 -2.82
N VAL A 283 -13.11 -16.83 -3.57
CA VAL A 283 -13.29 -17.87 -4.61
C VAL A 283 -13.78 -19.19 -3.99
N LYS A 284 -13.19 -19.66 -2.88
CA LYS A 284 -13.64 -20.86 -2.16
C LYS A 284 -15.08 -20.74 -1.68
N ALA A 285 -15.45 -19.57 -1.16
CA ALA A 285 -16.82 -19.30 -0.74
C ALA A 285 -17.77 -19.27 -1.94
N TRP A 286 -17.36 -18.67 -3.05
CA TRP A 286 -18.13 -18.63 -4.30
C TRP A 286 -18.40 -20.06 -4.83
N GLU A 287 -17.40 -20.92 -4.87
CA GLU A 287 -17.56 -22.33 -5.28
C GLU A 287 -18.57 -23.06 -4.40
N THR A 288 -18.50 -22.85 -3.08
CA THR A 288 -19.45 -23.45 -2.11
C THR A 288 -20.89 -22.93 -2.35
N LEU A 289 -21.04 -21.63 -2.60
CA LEU A 289 -22.34 -21.00 -2.88
C LEU A 289 -22.92 -21.51 -4.20
N VAL A 290 -22.12 -21.61 -5.25
CA VAL A 290 -22.53 -22.13 -6.58
C VAL A 290 -23.03 -23.57 -6.44
N ALA A 291 -22.33 -24.43 -5.70
CA ALA A 291 -22.78 -25.79 -5.43
C ALA A 291 -24.14 -25.84 -4.69
N GLN A 292 -24.56 -24.76 -4.05
CA GLN A 292 -25.85 -24.58 -3.38
C GLN A 292 -26.90 -23.80 -4.23
N GLY A 293 -26.60 -23.54 -5.52
CA GLY A 293 -27.49 -22.84 -6.43
C GLY A 293 -27.45 -21.31 -6.29
N ILE A 294 -26.51 -20.75 -5.53
CA ILE A 294 -26.35 -19.31 -5.33
C ILE A 294 -25.09 -18.88 -6.08
N ARG A 295 -25.24 -18.08 -7.16
CA ARG A 295 -24.12 -17.64 -7.98
C ARG A 295 -23.92 -16.11 -7.81
N PRO A 296 -23.10 -15.66 -6.82
CA PRO A 296 -22.80 -14.24 -6.65
C PRO A 296 -21.84 -13.74 -7.73
N ARG A 297 -21.89 -12.43 -8.00
CA ARG A 297 -20.78 -11.74 -8.66
C ARG A 297 -19.63 -11.60 -7.68
N LEU A 298 -18.40 -11.91 -8.10
CA LEU A 298 -17.20 -11.77 -7.27
C LEU A 298 -16.26 -10.76 -7.90
N LEU A 299 -16.00 -9.67 -7.18
CA LEU A 299 -15.08 -8.61 -7.56
C LEU A 299 -13.85 -8.60 -6.66
N HIS A 300 -12.72 -8.20 -7.21
CA HIS A 300 -11.52 -7.84 -6.47
C HIS A 300 -11.25 -6.34 -6.62
N VAL A 301 -11.07 -5.64 -5.50
CA VAL A 301 -10.66 -4.23 -5.44
C VAL A 301 -9.21 -4.18 -4.97
N SER A 302 -8.30 -3.88 -5.89
CA SER A 302 -6.88 -3.68 -5.59
C SER A 302 -6.56 -2.25 -5.13
N CYS A 303 -7.44 -1.27 -5.38
CA CYS A 303 -7.21 0.15 -5.09
C CYS A 303 -8.30 0.68 -4.15
N PRO A 304 -8.26 0.37 -2.83
CA PRO A 304 -9.38 0.65 -1.92
C PRO A 304 -9.58 2.13 -1.59
N LEU A 305 -8.65 3.02 -1.97
CA LEU A 305 -8.84 4.47 -1.85
C LEU A 305 -9.67 5.06 -2.99
N GLU A 306 -9.84 4.32 -4.08
CA GLU A 306 -10.62 4.71 -5.25
C GLU A 306 -11.88 3.85 -5.36
N THR A 307 -12.89 4.39 -6.02
CA THR A 307 -14.10 3.64 -6.35
C THR A 307 -14.22 3.49 -7.85
N ASP A 308 -14.28 2.25 -8.34
CA ASP A 308 -14.68 1.98 -9.72
C ASP A 308 -16.20 2.09 -9.81
N GLU A 309 -16.68 3.23 -10.31
CA GLU A 309 -18.10 3.55 -10.38
C GLU A 309 -18.89 2.56 -11.26
N GLU A 310 -18.29 2.09 -12.34
CA GLU A 310 -18.93 1.11 -13.24
C GLU A 310 -19.09 -0.25 -12.56
N ALA A 311 -18.06 -0.70 -11.86
CA ALA A 311 -18.11 -1.94 -11.08
C ALA A 311 -19.09 -1.84 -9.91
N LEU A 312 -19.14 -0.68 -9.23
CA LEU A 312 -20.09 -0.44 -8.14
C LEU A 312 -21.53 -0.44 -8.65
N GLU A 313 -21.80 0.22 -9.77
CA GLU A 313 -23.13 0.22 -10.38
C GLU A 313 -23.58 -1.19 -10.76
N ALA A 314 -22.67 -1.98 -11.35
CA ALA A 314 -22.94 -3.38 -11.64
C ALA A 314 -23.22 -4.21 -10.38
N ALA A 315 -22.53 -3.92 -9.26
CA ALA A 315 -22.79 -4.54 -7.97
C ALA A 315 -24.14 -4.15 -7.38
N VAL A 316 -24.51 -2.87 -7.44
CA VAL A 316 -25.83 -2.36 -6.97
C VAL A 316 -26.97 -3.08 -7.67
N ARG A 317 -26.87 -3.28 -8.99
CA ARG A 317 -27.92 -4.00 -9.77
C ARG A 317 -28.18 -5.44 -9.29
N THR A 318 -27.26 -6.04 -8.54
CA THR A 318 -27.49 -7.39 -7.95
C THR A 318 -28.33 -7.38 -6.67
N GLY A 319 -28.65 -6.20 -6.12
CA GLY A 319 -29.55 -6.00 -4.97
C GLY A 319 -28.95 -6.33 -3.59
N ALA A 320 -27.73 -6.87 -3.52
CA ALA A 320 -27.03 -7.16 -2.26
C ALA A 320 -25.51 -7.07 -2.46
N ILE A 321 -24.80 -6.39 -1.56
CA ILE A 321 -23.37 -6.22 -1.60
C ILE A 321 -22.77 -6.65 -0.25
N LEU A 322 -21.77 -7.54 -0.28
CA LEU A 322 -20.93 -7.88 0.86
C LEU A 322 -19.49 -7.54 0.53
N THR A 323 -18.83 -6.73 1.38
CA THR A 323 -17.38 -6.49 1.30
C THR A 323 -16.63 -7.43 2.22
N TYR A 324 -15.43 -7.88 1.79
CA TYR A 324 -14.64 -8.88 2.50
C TYR A 324 -13.16 -8.52 2.47
N GLU A 325 -12.61 -8.21 3.63
CA GLU A 325 -11.27 -7.65 3.78
C GLU A 325 -10.55 -8.12 5.03
N ASP A 326 -9.24 -8.30 4.94
CA ASP A 326 -8.30 -8.48 6.06
C ASP A 326 -7.79 -7.11 6.53
N HIS A 327 -8.72 -6.25 6.90
CA HIS A 327 -8.50 -4.86 7.25
C HIS A 327 -9.60 -4.40 8.20
N HIS A 328 -9.36 -3.33 8.98
CA HIS A 328 -10.37 -2.74 9.85
C HIS A 328 -11.58 -2.27 9.04
N SER A 329 -12.74 -2.88 9.26
CA SER A 329 -13.95 -2.66 8.46
C SER A 329 -14.52 -1.23 8.57
N GLY A 330 -14.19 -0.52 9.65
CA GLY A 330 -14.64 0.87 9.87
C GLY A 330 -13.89 1.92 9.04
N THR A 331 -12.73 1.58 8.48
CA THR A 331 -11.83 2.51 7.76
C THR A 331 -11.37 1.96 6.40
N GLY A 332 -11.63 0.68 6.13
CA GLY A 332 -11.22 -0.02 4.93
C GLY A 332 -12.21 0.05 3.78
N LEU A 333 -12.27 -1.06 3.03
CA LEU A 333 -13.13 -1.21 1.86
C LEU A 333 -14.62 -1.09 2.21
N ALA A 334 -15.05 -1.70 3.34
CA ALA A 334 -16.45 -1.63 3.76
C ALA A 334 -16.94 -0.21 3.93
N SER A 335 -16.18 0.62 4.64
CA SER A 335 -16.55 2.02 4.87
C SER A 335 -16.55 2.86 3.59
N SER A 336 -15.59 2.60 2.67
CA SER A 336 -15.53 3.28 1.37
C SER A 336 -16.77 3.01 0.53
N ILE A 337 -17.10 1.74 0.39
CA ILE A 337 -18.28 1.32 -0.40
C ILE A 337 -19.58 1.83 0.25
N ALA A 338 -19.72 1.70 1.58
CA ALA A 338 -20.89 2.19 2.30
C ALA A 338 -21.09 3.69 2.14
N MET A 339 -20.03 4.49 2.29
CA MET A 339 -20.07 5.93 2.08
C MET A 339 -20.49 6.26 0.64
N ARG A 340 -19.90 5.60 -0.35
CA ARG A 340 -20.20 5.86 -1.75
C ARG A 340 -21.63 5.48 -2.13
N LEU A 341 -22.16 4.38 -1.58
CA LEU A 341 -23.57 4.00 -1.74
C LEU A 341 -24.51 5.06 -1.15
N ALA A 342 -24.17 5.58 0.04
CA ALA A 342 -24.96 6.64 0.69
C ALA A 342 -24.93 7.95 -0.09
N GLU A 343 -23.77 8.39 -0.60
CA GLU A 343 -23.63 9.59 -1.45
C GLU A 343 -24.45 9.49 -2.75
N ARG A 344 -24.58 8.29 -3.30
CA ARG A 344 -25.39 8.02 -4.50
C ARG A 344 -26.88 7.85 -4.21
N GLY A 345 -27.29 7.78 -2.93
CA GLY A 345 -28.65 7.48 -2.53
C GLY A 345 -29.12 6.06 -2.91
N GLU A 346 -28.20 5.11 -3.02
CA GLU A 346 -28.51 3.75 -3.44
C GLU A 346 -29.18 2.96 -2.31
N THR A 347 -30.23 2.23 -2.67
CA THR A 347 -30.93 1.32 -1.77
C THR A 347 -30.53 -0.13 -2.09
N VAL A 348 -29.54 -0.66 -1.36
CA VAL A 348 -29.03 -2.01 -1.54
C VAL A 348 -28.77 -2.65 -0.17
N ARG A 349 -29.01 -3.96 -0.04
CA ARG A 349 -28.62 -4.71 1.17
C ARG A 349 -27.12 -4.73 1.26
N PHE A 350 -26.55 -4.20 2.35
CA PHE A 350 -25.11 -4.08 2.53
C PHE A 350 -24.64 -4.76 3.80
N LYS A 351 -23.46 -5.42 3.73
CA LYS A 351 -22.74 -5.97 4.88
C LYS A 351 -21.23 -5.89 4.66
N GLY A 352 -20.51 -5.27 5.60
CA GLY A 352 -19.05 -5.37 5.69
C GLY A 352 -18.62 -6.56 6.53
N MET A 353 -17.63 -7.31 6.04
CA MET A 353 -16.88 -8.32 6.80
C MET A 353 -15.41 -7.94 6.79
N GLY A 354 -14.86 -7.65 7.96
CA GLY A 354 -13.48 -7.25 8.16
C GLY A 354 -13.07 -7.34 9.62
N VAL A 355 -11.86 -6.89 9.91
CA VAL A 355 -11.27 -6.93 11.25
C VAL A 355 -11.95 -5.91 12.15
N HIS A 356 -12.27 -6.27 13.39
CA HIS A 356 -12.93 -5.42 14.39
C HIS A 356 -12.24 -5.43 15.75
N ARG A 357 -11.15 -6.18 15.90
CA ARG A 357 -10.26 -6.24 17.06
C ARG A 357 -8.91 -6.80 16.63
N TYR A 358 -7.88 -6.64 17.43
CA TYR A 358 -6.62 -7.35 17.20
C TYR A 358 -6.83 -8.86 17.33
N GLY A 359 -6.17 -9.62 16.46
CA GLY A 359 -6.20 -11.09 16.48
C GLY A 359 -5.13 -11.66 17.41
N ASP A 360 -5.22 -12.96 17.63
CA ASP A 360 -4.22 -13.70 18.40
C ASP A 360 -2.96 -14.00 17.56
N SER A 361 -1.95 -14.65 18.13
CA SER A 361 -0.86 -15.29 17.41
C SER A 361 -1.25 -16.72 17.02
N GLY A 362 -0.90 -17.14 15.81
CA GLY A 362 -1.18 -18.46 15.28
C GLY A 362 -0.92 -18.54 13.79
N THR A 363 -1.28 -19.64 13.13
CA THR A 363 -1.22 -19.66 11.67
C THR A 363 -2.19 -18.63 11.09
N SER A 364 -1.89 -18.06 9.93
CA SER A 364 -2.76 -17.09 9.26
C SER A 364 -4.20 -17.60 9.12
N ASP A 365 -4.38 -18.88 8.73
CA ASP A 365 -5.71 -19.47 8.57
C ASP A 365 -6.45 -19.57 9.91
N ASP A 366 -5.79 -19.94 11.01
CA ASP A 366 -6.39 -20.03 12.34
C ASP A 366 -6.79 -18.65 12.87
N VAL A 367 -5.93 -17.64 12.72
CA VAL A 367 -6.21 -16.28 13.16
C VAL A 367 -7.41 -15.71 12.38
N ILE A 368 -7.44 -15.86 11.07
CA ILE A 368 -8.55 -15.42 10.22
C ILE A 368 -9.85 -16.15 10.59
N ALA A 369 -9.81 -17.46 10.83
CA ALA A 369 -10.99 -18.22 11.24
C ALA A 369 -11.52 -17.77 12.61
N ARG A 370 -10.64 -17.55 13.59
CA ARG A 370 -11.03 -17.03 14.92
C ARG A 370 -11.65 -15.64 14.90
N MET A 371 -11.32 -14.87 13.86
CA MET A 371 -11.91 -13.55 13.62
C MET A 371 -13.25 -13.61 12.87
N GLY A 372 -13.75 -14.80 12.55
CA GLY A 372 -15.00 -14.97 11.79
C GLY A 372 -14.86 -14.56 10.32
N LEU A 373 -13.66 -14.71 9.78
CA LEU A 373 -13.31 -14.31 8.41
C LEU A 373 -12.89 -15.52 7.54
N SER A 374 -13.27 -16.75 7.90
CA SER A 374 -13.06 -17.91 7.05
C SER A 374 -14.00 -17.91 5.83
N SER A 375 -13.68 -18.72 4.82
CA SER A 375 -14.60 -18.91 3.67
C SER A 375 -15.97 -19.44 4.09
N ALA A 376 -16.05 -20.24 5.16
CA ALA A 376 -17.33 -20.73 5.70
C ALA A 376 -18.14 -19.59 6.34
N ASP A 377 -17.49 -18.70 7.09
CA ASP A 377 -18.14 -17.52 7.67
C ASP A 377 -18.68 -16.59 6.58
N LEU A 378 -17.92 -16.42 5.49
CA LEU A 378 -18.34 -15.65 4.32
C LEU A 378 -19.60 -16.25 3.67
N VAL A 379 -19.63 -17.58 3.46
CA VAL A 379 -20.81 -18.27 2.92
C VAL A 379 -22.04 -18.05 3.81
N MET A 380 -21.87 -18.23 5.12
CA MET A 380 -22.97 -18.06 6.09
C MET A 380 -23.49 -16.62 6.09
N THR A 381 -22.58 -15.64 6.17
CA THR A 381 -22.95 -14.21 6.22
C THR A 381 -23.60 -13.75 4.92
N PHE A 382 -23.11 -14.21 3.77
CA PHE A 382 -23.69 -13.88 2.49
C PHE A 382 -25.11 -14.42 2.33
N LYS A 383 -25.36 -15.67 2.73
CA LYS A 383 -26.72 -16.25 2.75
C LYS A 383 -27.67 -15.49 3.66
N GLN A 384 -27.21 -15.07 4.84
CA GLN A 384 -27.99 -14.22 5.75
C GLN A 384 -28.32 -12.87 5.13
N LEU A 385 -27.38 -12.27 4.38
CA LEU A 385 -27.60 -11.01 3.66
C LEU A 385 -28.67 -11.16 2.58
N LEU A 386 -28.67 -12.28 1.84
CA LEU A 386 -29.65 -12.55 0.81
C LEU A 386 -31.07 -12.82 1.35
N ALA A 387 -31.18 -13.32 2.58
CA ALA A 387 -32.44 -13.65 3.22
C ALA A 387 -33.18 -12.44 3.84
N ARG A 388 -32.50 -11.29 3.97
CA ARG A 388 -33.08 -10.03 4.44
C ARG A 388 -33.89 -9.34 3.34
#